data_2ae7d4c727314f30a4c81c185405b784
#
_entry.id   2ae7d4c727314f30a4c81c185405b784
#
_cell.length_a   1.000
_cell.length_b   1.000
_cell.length_c   1.000
_cell.angle_alpha   90.00
_cell.angle_beta   90.00
_cell.angle_gamma   90.00
#
_symmetry.space_group_name_H-M   'P 1'
#
loop_
_entity.id
_entity.type
_entity.pdbx_description
1 polymer ?
#
loop_
_entity_poly.entity_id
_entity_poly.type
_entity_poly.pdbx_seq_one_letter_code
_entity_poly.pdbx_strand_id
1 'polypeptide(L)'
;QHTNDKDIIFRSDDGSGGTTTYIKLDGSEVQTHFSKNTKHGDGVAARFGDGNDFVIKHDGTTTLLQNNTGILEIKQELNDGDIKFKSDDGSGGTATYVTIDGGATKTLFHKNTEHQDNVSATFGDTGDLGIHHDGTDSFIANLVGDLKISNSQDDGDILFQTDNGSGGVTTY
;
A
#
# COMPACT_ATOMS: atom_id res chain seq x y z
N GLN A 1 3.70 -32.59 -28.35
CA GLN A 1 2.47 -32.82 -29.09
C GLN A 1 2.43 -31.87 -30.30
N HIS A 2 2.14 -32.37 -31.50
CA HIS A 2 2.13 -31.59 -32.76
C HIS A 2 0.74 -31.55 -33.41
N THR A 3 -0.32 -31.78 -32.62
CA THR A 3 -1.70 -31.73 -33.11
C THR A 3 -2.31 -30.38 -32.73
N ASN A 4 -3.00 -29.73 -33.68
CA ASN A 4 -3.65 -28.43 -33.43
C ASN A 4 -4.69 -28.53 -32.28
N ASP A 5 -4.78 -27.53 -31.41
CA ASP A 5 -5.75 -27.38 -30.32
C ASP A 5 -5.79 -28.55 -29.32
N LYS A 6 -4.66 -29.30 -29.16
CA LYS A 6 -4.57 -30.40 -28.20
C LYS A 6 -3.76 -29.99 -26.95
N ASP A 7 -4.24 -30.44 -25.82
CA ASP A 7 -3.66 -30.16 -24.51
C ASP A 7 -2.66 -31.23 -24.07
N ILE A 8 -1.71 -30.81 -23.24
CA ILE A 8 -0.93 -31.73 -22.38
C ILE A 8 -1.44 -31.58 -20.96
N ILE A 9 -1.91 -32.70 -20.37
CA ILE A 9 -2.54 -32.69 -19.05
C ILE A 9 -1.74 -33.56 -18.09
N PHE A 10 -1.30 -32.96 -16.98
CA PHE A 10 -0.67 -33.67 -15.86
C PHE A 10 -1.73 -33.92 -14.79
N ARG A 11 -1.95 -35.22 -14.49
CA ARG A 11 -2.88 -35.68 -13.46
C ARG A 11 -2.16 -36.46 -12.40
N SER A 12 -2.68 -36.40 -11.20
CA SER A 12 -2.25 -37.24 -10.07
C SER A 12 -3.47 -37.59 -9.22
N ASP A 13 -3.24 -38.44 -8.22
CA ASP A 13 -4.23 -38.81 -7.21
C ASP A 13 -4.89 -37.57 -6.57
N ASP A 14 -6.17 -37.64 -6.29
CA ASP A 14 -6.95 -36.55 -5.67
C ASP A 14 -7.06 -36.64 -4.14
N GLY A 15 -6.42 -37.67 -3.55
CA GLY A 15 -6.48 -37.96 -2.10
C GLY A 15 -7.72 -38.74 -1.67
N SER A 16 -8.59 -39.18 -2.61
CA SER A 16 -9.83 -39.90 -2.33
C SER A 16 -10.02 -41.17 -3.22
N GLY A 17 -8.97 -41.61 -3.90
CA GLY A 17 -8.97 -42.78 -4.78
C GLY A 17 -9.33 -42.48 -6.23
N GLY A 18 -9.45 -41.23 -6.62
CA GLY A 18 -9.62 -40.76 -8.00
C GLY A 18 -8.38 -40.05 -8.53
N THR A 19 -8.52 -39.38 -9.67
CA THR A 19 -7.45 -38.54 -10.24
C THR A 19 -7.97 -37.13 -10.56
N THR A 20 -7.13 -36.12 -10.34
CA THR A 20 -7.41 -34.74 -10.67
C THR A 20 -6.30 -34.11 -11.53
N THR A 21 -6.64 -33.07 -12.31
CA THR A 21 -5.68 -32.31 -13.09
C THR A 21 -4.94 -31.34 -12.17
N TYR A 22 -3.61 -31.30 -12.29
CA TYR A 22 -2.75 -30.35 -11.59
C TYR A 22 -2.25 -29.24 -12.51
N ILE A 23 -1.79 -29.62 -13.71
CA ILE A 23 -1.29 -28.67 -14.72
C ILE A 23 -1.88 -29.04 -16.07
N LYS A 24 -2.29 -28.06 -16.84
CA LYS A 24 -2.71 -28.19 -18.25
C LYS A 24 -1.93 -27.19 -19.09
N LEU A 25 -1.25 -27.65 -20.12
CA LEU A 25 -0.79 -26.81 -21.21
C LEU A 25 -1.92 -26.81 -22.25
N ASP A 26 -2.62 -25.70 -22.34
CA ASP A 26 -3.78 -25.54 -23.22
C ASP A 26 -3.32 -25.09 -24.61
N GLY A 27 -3.52 -25.97 -25.61
CA GLY A 27 -3.10 -25.68 -26.98
C GLY A 27 -4.02 -24.71 -27.71
N SER A 28 -5.28 -24.61 -27.31
CA SER A 28 -6.25 -23.68 -27.93
C SER A 28 -6.12 -22.26 -27.37
N GLU A 29 -5.90 -22.13 -26.05
CA GLU A 29 -5.77 -20.83 -25.37
C GLU A 29 -4.32 -20.33 -25.29
N VAL A 30 -3.34 -21.17 -25.67
CA VAL A 30 -1.91 -20.88 -25.60
C VAL A 30 -1.49 -20.49 -24.16
N GLN A 31 -2.00 -21.21 -23.17
CA GLN A 31 -1.82 -20.89 -21.75
C GLN A 31 -1.38 -22.12 -20.94
N THR A 32 -0.76 -21.88 -19.80
CA THR A 32 -0.51 -22.91 -18.79
C THR A 32 -1.47 -22.68 -17.62
N HIS A 33 -2.32 -23.66 -17.34
CA HIS A 33 -3.27 -23.61 -16.23
C HIS A 33 -2.74 -24.45 -15.05
N PHE A 34 -2.65 -23.85 -13.87
CA PHE A 34 -2.47 -24.52 -12.61
C PHE A 34 -3.83 -24.71 -11.96
N SER A 35 -4.34 -25.95 -11.94
CA SER A 35 -5.67 -26.28 -11.38
C SER A 35 -5.65 -26.55 -9.88
N LYS A 36 -4.48 -26.55 -9.27
CA LYS A 36 -4.25 -26.66 -7.83
C LYS A 36 -3.26 -25.59 -7.38
N ASN A 37 -3.24 -25.33 -6.07
CA ASN A 37 -2.29 -24.37 -5.50
C ASN A 37 -0.85 -24.80 -5.79
N THR A 38 -0.01 -23.82 -6.12
CA THR A 38 1.45 -24.01 -6.19
C THR A 38 2.04 -23.64 -4.83
N LYS A 39 2.95 -24.46 -4.31
CA LYS A 39 3.70 -24.17 -3.09
C LYS A 39 5.17 -23.97 -3.44
N HIS A 40 5.68 -22.80 -3.10
CA HIS A 40 7.08 -22.48 -3.17
C HIS A 40 7.66 -22.63 -1.75
N GLY A 41 8.75 -23.39 -1.59
CA GLY A 41 9.47 -23.49 -0.32
C GLY A 41 10.19 -22.19 0.01
N ASP A 42 10.63 -22.05 1.26
CA ASP A 42 11.39 -20.87 1.70
C ASP A 42 12.64 -20.67 0.84
N GLY A 43 12.88 -19.44 0.47
CA GLY A 43 13.95 -19.06 -0.45
C GLY A 43 13.68 -19.32 -1.94
N VAL A 44 12.62 -20.08 -2.28
CA VAL A 44 12.21 -20.33 -3.67
C VAL A 44 11.30 -19.20 -4.14
N ALA A 45 11.66 -18.56 -5.24
CA ALA A 45 10.95 -17.40 -5.76
C ALA A 45 10.11 -17.73 -7.01
N ALA A 46 8.95 -17.11 -7.13
CA ALA A 46 8.29 -16.90 -8.41
C ALA A 46 8.94 -15.69 -9.09
N ARG A 47 9.41 -15.86 -10.32
CA ARG A 47 10.16 -14.84 -11.07
C ARG A 47 9.49 -14.57 -12.40
N PHE A 48 9.44 -13.28 -12.77
CA PHE A 48 8.82 -12.81 -14.01
C PHE A 48 9.81 -11.89 -14.73
N GLY A 49 9.77 -11.93 -16.07
CA GLY A 49 10.69 -11.22 -16.94
C GLY A 49 12.05 -11.94 -17.12
N ASP A 50 12.74 -11.70 -18.23
CA ASP A 50 13.99 -12.37 -18.61
C ASP A 50 15.14 -12.06 -17.63
N GLY A 51 15.13 -10.86 -17.03
CA GLY A 51 16.10 -10.39 -16.05
C GLY A 51 15.68 -10.63 -14.58
N ASN A 52 14.63 -11.41 -14.31
CA ASN A 52 13.96 -11.50 -13.03
C ASN A 52 13.45 -10.12 -12.58
N ASP A 53 12.76 -9.45 -13.46
CA ASP A 53 12.34 -8.05 -13.30
C ASP A 53 11.34 -7.87 -12.16
N PHE A 54 10.48 -8.86 -11.92
CA PHE A 54 9.60 -8.90 -10.76
C PHE A 54 9.73 -10.23 -10.02
N VAL A 55 9.84 -10.19 -8.71
CA VAL A 55 10.07 -11.35 -7.84
C VAL A 55 9.11 -11.35 -6.67
N ILE A 56 8.47 -12.50 -6.42
CA ILE A 56 7.70 -12.79 -5.22
C ILE A 56 8.36 -13.94 -4.49
N LYS A 57 8.68 -13.75 -3.21
CA LYS A 57 9.36 -14.79 -2.43
C LYS A 57 9.06 -14.64 -0.94
N HIS A 58 9.15 -15.76 -0.20
CA HIS A 58 9.24 -15.80 1.25
C HIS A 58 10.53 -16.55 1.64
N ASP A 59 11.28 -16.07 2.63
CA ASP A 59 12.57 -16.67 3.02
C ASP A 59 12.56 -17.41 4.36
N GLY A 60 11.36 -17.61 4.94
CA GLY A 60 11.15 -18.16 6.27
C GLY A 60 10.86 -17.09 7.32
N THR A 61 11.11 -15.83 7.01
CA THR A 61 10.89 -14.69 7.91
C THR A 61 10.16 -13.55 7.22
N THR A 62 10.60 -13.17 6.02
CA THR A 62 10.13 -12.00 5.28
C THR A 62 9.46 -12.40 3.97
N THR A 63 8.31 -11.80 3.69
CA THR A 63 7.68 -11.85 2.36
C THR A 63 8.11 -10.64 1.56
N LEU A 64 8.62 -10.86 0.35
CA LEU A 64 9.13 -9.84 -0.54
C LEU A 64 8.36 -9.82 -1.85
N LEU A 65 7.86 -8.63 -2.23
CA LEU A 65 7.46 -8.25 -3.59
C LEU A 65 8.50 -7.26 -4.10
N GLN A 66 9.33 -7.67 -5.05
CA GLN A 66 10.46 -6.86 -5.53
C GLN A 66 10.32 -6.59 -7.02
N ASN A 67 10.35 -5.32 -7.38
CA ASN A 67 10.46 -4.86 -8.76
C ASN A 67 11.88 -4.35 -9.01
N ASN A 68 12.59 -4.93 -9.99
CA ASN A 68 13.98 -4.61 -10.30
C ASN A 68 14.12 -3.66 -11.49
N THR A 69 13.09 -3.53 -12.31
CA THR A 69 13.10 -2.69 -13.52
C THR A 69 11.76 -1.99 -13.71
N GLY A 70 11.79 -0.73 -14.13
CA GLY A 70 10.61 0.06 -14.42
C GLY A 70 9.80 0.44 -13.18
N ILE A 71 8.51 0.65 -13.35
CA ILE A 71 7.57 1.07 -12.29
C ILE A 71 6.83 -0.14 -11.75
N LEU A 72 6.65 -0.23 -10.43
CA LEU A 72 5.69 -1.13 -9.80
C LEU A 72 4.35 -0.41 -9.70
N GLU A 73 3.38 -0.83 -10.51
CA GLU A 73 2.01 -0.31 -10.48
C GLU A 73 1.10 -1.30 -9.74
N ILE A 74 0.37 -0.81 -8.72
CA ILE A 74 -0.71 -1.55 -8.06
C ILE A 74 -2.01 -0.85 -8.42
N LYS A 75 -2.83 -1.50 -9.24
CA LYS A 75 -4.00 -0.89 -9.87
C LYS A 75 -5.29 -1.61 -9.49
N GLN A 76 -6.32 -0.85 -9.12
CA GLN A 76 -7.69 -1.31 -8.98
C GLN A 76 -8.54 -0.70 -10.10
N GLU A 77 -9.14 -1.55 -10.96
CA GLU A 77 -9.91 -1.11 -12.14
C GLU A 77 -11.44 -1.20 -11.96
N LEU A 78 -11.89 -1.86 -10.89
CA LEU A 78 -13.33 -1.93 -10.61
C LEU A 78 -13.86 -0.54 -10.27
N ASN A 79 -14.98 -0.14 -10.89
CA ASN A 79 -15.65 1.12 -10.56
C ASN A 79 -15.93 1.18 -9.05
N ASP A 80 -15.62 2.33 -8.41
CA ASP A 80 -15.70 2.55 -6.97
C ASP A 80 -14.86 1.58 -6.11
N GLY A 81 -13.97 0.80 -6.74
CA GLY A 81 -13.09 -0.14 -6.04
C GLY A 81 -11.95 0.56 -5.28
N ASP A 82 -11.62 0.05 -4.09
CA ASP A 82 -10.58 0.58 -3.22
C ASP A 82 -9.31 -0.27 -3.22
N ILE A 83 -8.17 0.37 -2.93
CA ILE A 83 -6.95 -0.31 -2.47
C ILE A 83 -6.78 -0.05 -0.97
N LYS A 84 -6.68 -1.13 -0.18
CA LYS A 84 -6.57 -1.04 1.29
C LYS A 84 -5.28 -1.65 1.79
N PHE A 85 -4.54 -0.88 2.60
CA PHE A 85 -3.38 -1.37 3.33
C PHE A 85 -3.78 -1.66 4.78
N LYS A 86 -3.56 -2.91 5.19
CA LYS A 86 -3.90 -3.41 6.53
C LYS A 86 -2.67 -3.98 7.21
N SER A 87 -2.62 -3.85 8.51
CA SER A 87 -1.61 -4.49 9.36
C SER A 87 -2.27 -4.96 10.66
N ASP A 88 -1.49 -5.63 11.49
CA ASP A 88 -1.89 -6.02 12.84
C ASP A 88 -2.42 -4.80 13.63
N ASP A 89 -3.42 -5.02 14.47
CA ASP A 89 -4.06 -3.97 15.28
C ASP A 89 -3.50 -3.88 16.71
N GLY A 90 -2.48 -4.69 17.03
CA GLY A 90 -1.87 -4.78 18.37
C GLY A 90 -2.64 -5.68 19.34
N SER A 91 -3.74 -6.34 18.90
CA SER A 91 -4.58 -7.18 19.75
C SER A 91 -4.91 -8.55 19.14
N GLY A 92 -4.19 -8.94 18.08
CA GLY A 92 -4.33 -10.22 17.39
C GLY A 92 -5.33 -10.21 16.23
N GLY A 93 -5.83 -9.03 15.85
CA GLY A 93 -6.65 -8.78 14.67
C GLY A 93 -5.89 -7.97 13.61
N THR A 94 -6.63 -7.39 12.65
CA THR A 94 -6.07 -6.47 11.66
C THR A 94 -6.89 -5.20 11.56
N ALA A 95 -6.21 -4.06 11.42
CA ALA A 95 -6.81 -2.76 11.15
C ALA A 95 -6.43 -2.24 9.76
N THR A 96 -7.30 -1.42 9.17
CA THR A 96 -6.96 -0.64 7.99
C THR A 96 -6.18 0.60 8.43
N TYR A 97 -5.05 0.85 7.78
CA TYR A 97 -4.20 2.02 8.01
C TYR A 97 -4.40 3.07 6.92
N VAL A 98 -4.43 2.65 5.66
CA VAL A 98 -4.62 3.53 4.50
C VAL A 98 -5.66 2.94 3.56
N THR A 99 -6.54 3.78 3.04
CA THR A 99 -7.42 3.45 1.92
C THR A 99 -7.19 4.46 0.80
N ILE A 100 -6.94 3.96 -0.41
CA ILE A 100 -7.10 4.74 -1.64
C ILE A 100 -8.53 4.45 -2.09
N ASP A 101 -9.42 5.41 -1.87
CA ASP A 101 -10.87 5.29 -2.07
C ASP A 101 -11.23 5.68 -3.50
N GLY A 102 -11.58 4.70 -4.32
CA GLY A 102 -11.92 4.91 -5.72
C GLY A 102 -13.25 5.63 -5.92
N GLY A 103 -14.24 5.39 -5.05
CA GLY A 103 -15.56 6.02 -5.13
C GLY A 103 -15.51 7.50 -4.72
N ALA A 104 -14.80 7.83 -3.65
CA ALA A 104 -14.68 9.19 -3.15
C ALA A 104 -13.47 9.96 -3.70
N THR A 105 -12.63 9.32 -4.54
CA THR A 105 -11.42 9.88 -5.17
C THR A 105 -10.48 10.56 -4.18
N LYS A 106 -10.20 9.91 -3.05
CA LYS A 106 -9.35 10.43 -1.98
C LYS A 106 -8.52 9.35 -1.29
N THR A 107 -7.47 9.77 -0.61
CA THR A 107 -6.69 8.90 0.28
C THR A 107 -7.10 9.16 1.72
N LEU A 108 -7.44 8.09 2.45
CA LEU A 108 -7.84 8.13 3.85
C LEU A 108 -6.77 7.50 4.72
N PHE A 109 -6.31 8.21 5.73
CA PHE A 109 -5.49 7.70 6.81
C PHE A 109 -6.41 7.38 8.01
N HIS A 110 -6.49 6.11 8.40
CA HIS A 110 -7.36 5.65 9.50
C HIS A 110 -6.65 5.57 10.85
N LYS A 111 -5.36 5.82 10.86
CA LYS A 111 -4.50 5.91 12.04
C LYS A 111 -3.69 7.20 11.97
N ASN A 112 -3.14 7.61 13.12
CA ASN A 112 -2.24 8.76 13.15
C ASN A 112 -1.06 8.54 12.19
N THR A 113 -0.65 9.61 11.52
CA THR A 113 0.61 9.66 10.77
C THR A 113 1.66 10.35 11.64
N GLU A 114 2.85 9.79 11.72
CA GLU A 114 3.99 10.36 12.42
C GLU A 114 5.05 10.74 11.40
N HIS A 115 5.49 11.99 11.46
CA HIS A 115 6.61 12.51 10.69
C HIS A 115 7.77 12.67 11.67
N GLN A 116 8.89 12.04 11.38
CA GLN A 116 10.10 12.14 12.20
C GLN A 116 10.70 13.56 12.11
N ASP A 117 11.61 13.87 13.02
CA ASP A 117 12.34 15.14 13.00
C ASP A 117 12.99 15.38 11.63
N ASN A 118 12.89 16.60 11.14
CA ASN A 118 13.36 17.03 9.82
C ASN A 118 12.63 16.39 8.62
N VAL A 119 11.47 15.73 8.85
CA VAL A 119 10.58 15.24 7.79
C VAL A 119 9.34 16.13 7.73
N SER A 120 9.13 16.77 6.58
CA SER A 120 8.03 17.72 6.39
C SER A 120 6.80 17.05 5.76
N ALA A 121 5.61 17.39 6.25
CA ALA A 121 4.38 17.30 5.47
C ALA A 121 4.31 18.52 4.55
N THR A 122 4.39 18.31 3.22
CA THR A 122 4.40 19.40 2.24
C THR A 122 3.14 19.42 1.40
N PHE A 123 2.70 20.63 1.01
CA PHE A 123 1.53 20.87 0.19
C PHE A 123 1.88 21.85 -0.95
N GLY A 124 1.23 21.67 -2.10
CA GLY A 124 1.55 22.39 -3.34
C GLY A 124 2.59 21.65 -4.19
N ASP A 125 2.65 21.95 -5.49
CA ASP A 125 3.47 21.22 -6.48
C ASP A 125 4.97 21.31 -6.20
N THR A 126 5.42 22.37 -5.56
CA THR A 126 6.82 22.62 -5.21
C THR A 126 7.09 22.61 -3.70
N GLY A 127 6.11 22.12 -2.90
CA GLY A 127 6.22 22.13 -1.45
C GLY A 127 6.02 23.53 -0.85
N ASP A 128 5.06 24.28 -1.40
CA ASP A 128 4.81 25.70 -1.10
C ASP A 128 4.44 25.97 0.35
N LEU A 129 3.76 25.01 1.01
CA LEU A 129 3.51 25.01 2.45
C LEU A 129 4.14 23.77 3.06
N GLY A 130 4.95 23.92 4.10
CA GLY A 130 5.55 22.84 4.87
C GLY A 130 5.17 22.91 6.36
N ILE A 131 4.91 21.75 6.96
CA ILE A 131 4.74 21.61 8.41
C ILE A 131 5.74 20.54 8.88
N HIS A 132 6.62 20.87 9.83
CA HIS A 132 7.60 19.95 10.36
C HIS A 132 8.07 20.34 11.78
N HIS A 133 8.79 19.40 12.41
CA HIS A 133 9.56 19.61 13.64
C HIS A 133 11.03 19.27 13.36
N ASP A 134 11.98 20.07 13.85
CA ASP A 134 13.41 19.89 13.57
C ASP A 134 14.19 19.18 14.68
N GLY A 135 13.47 18.72 15.72
CA GLY A 135 14.04 18.15 16.93
C GLY A 135 14.11 19.16 18.09
N THR A 136 13.82 20.43 17.81
CA THR A 136 13.79 21.53 18.78
C THR A 136 12.54 22.37 18.63
N ASP A 137 12.26 22.83 17.41
CA ASP A 137 11.18 23.75 17.09
C ASP A 137 10.19 23.18 16.05
N SER A 138 8.95 23.63 16.11
CA SER A 138 7.90 23.29 15.13
C SER A 138 7.62 24.47 14.21
N PHE A 139 7.48 24.16 12.91
CA PHE A 139 7.32 25.15 11.86
C PHE A 139 6.05 24.93 11.05
N ILE A 140 5.39 26.05 10.70
CA ILE A 140 4.44 26.16 9.61
C ILE A 140 5.05 27.19 8.64
N ALA A 141 5.69 26.68 7.58
CA ALA A 141 6.45 27.50 6.63
C ALA A 141 5.68 27.66 5.32
N ASN A 142 5.25 28.88 5.00
CA ASN A 142 4.65 29.22 3.73
C ASN A 142 5.66 29.94 2.85
N LEU A 143 5.97 29.36 1.68
CA LEU A 143 7.00 29.87 0.78
C LEU A 143 6.44 30.68 -0.40
N VAL A 144 5.16 30.47 -0.72
CA VAL A 144 4.51 31.14 -1.88
C VAL A 144 3.16 31.68 -1.48
N GLY A 145 2.92 32.97 -1.78
CA GLY A 145 1.66 33.63 -1.47
C GLY A 145 1.44 33.91 0.02
N ASP A 146 0.20 34.11 0.43
CA ASP A 146 -0.17 34.43 1.80
C ASP A 146 -0.46 33.15 2.62
N LEU A 147 -0.06 33.11 3.88
CA LEU A 147 -0.58 32.15 4.86
C LEU A 147 -1.87 32.74 5.47
N LYS A 148 -3.03 32.13 5.18
CA LYS A 148 -4.33 32.53 5.70
C LYS A 148 -4.84 31.53 6.72
N ILE A 149 -5.04 31.97 7.97
CA ILE A 149 -5.65 31.18 9.03
C ILE A 149 -7.04 31.77 9.27
N SER A 150 -8.09 30.99 9.00
CA SER A 150 -9.48 31.46 9.12
C SER A 150 -10.33 30.40 9.85
N ASN A 151 -11.20 30.87 10.73
CA ASN A 151 -12.28 30.08 11.29
C ASN A 151 -13.62 30.63 10.74
N SER A 152 -14.38 29.76 10.06
CA SER A 152 -15.67 30.12 9.46
C SER A 152 -16.86 29.56 10.26
N GLN A 153 -16.58 28.95 11.42
CA GLN A 153 -17.63 28.48 12.32
C GLN A 153 -18.29 29.67 13.03
N ASP A 154 -19.63 29.68 13.04
CA ASP A 154 -20.41 30.69 13.77
C ASP A 154 -20.06 30.64 15.24
N ASP A 155 -19.78 31.80 15.85
CA ASP A 155 -19.30 31.96 17.24
C ASP A 155 -17.97 31.22 17.56
N GLY A 156 -17.19 30.80 16.55
CA GLY A 156 -15.90 30.15 16.72
C GLY A 156 -14.72 31.12 16.69
N ASP A 157 -13.71 30.89 17.54
CA ASP A 157 -12.52 31.74 17.69
C ASP A 157 -11.27 31.14 17.04
N ILE A 158 -10.28 31.99 16.73
CA ILE A 158 -8.88 31.61 16.55
C ILE A 158 -8.13 32.05 17.81
N LEU A 159 -7.59 31.09 18.57
CA LEU A 159 -6.91 31.36 19.84
C LEU A 159 -5.40 31.12 19.70
N PHE A 160 -4.60 32.14 20.00
CA PHE A 160 -3.16 32.01 20.16
C PHE A 160 -2.85 31.89 21.65
N GLN A 161 -2.24 30.78 22.06
CA GLN A 161 -1.96 30.47 23.45
C GLN A 161 -0.50 30.10 23.64
N THR A 162 0.05 30.47 24.78
CA THR A 162 1.39 30.08 25.20
C THR A 162 1.39 29.73 26.67
N ASP A 163 2.46 29.08 27.17
CA ASP A 163 2.65 28.80 28.58
C ASP A 163 2.54 30.08 29.44
N ASN A 164 1.90 29.97 30.59
CA ASN A 164 1.70 31.08 31.52
C ASN A 164 2.75 31.14 32.63
N GLY A 165 3.79 30.27 32.59
CA GLY A 165 4.83 30.16 33.61
C GLY A 165 4.42 29.41 34.88
N SER A 166 3.23 28.78 34.89
CA SER A 166 2.70 28.08 36.08
C SER A 166 2.09 26.72 35.72
N GLY A 167 2.50 26.15 34.56
CA GLY A 167 2.04 24.83 34.10
C GLY A 167 0.66 24.86 33.42
N GLY A 168 0.16 26.02 33.03
CA GLY A 168 -1.05 26.23 32.26
C GLY A 168 -0.77 27.04 31.00
N VAL A 169 -1.82 27.42 30.25
CA VAL A 169 -1.73 28.30 29.09
C VAL A 169 -2.49 29.62 29.31
N THR A 170 -2.08 30.68 28.65
CA THR A 170 -2.80 31.96 28.55
C THR A 170 -3.04 32.32 27.10
N THR A 171 -4.16 32.97 26.82
CA THR A 171 -4.54 33.48 25.50
C THR A 171 -4.07 34.90 25.33
N TYR A 172 -3.54 35.23 24.13
CA TYR A 172 -3.12 36.57 23.71
C TYR A 172 -4.01 37.12 22.62
#